data_30e878c716d5a25ebacb263d5cf043ec
#
_entry.id   30e878c716d5a25ebacb263d5cf043ec
#
_cell.length_a   1.000
_cell.length_b   1.000
_cell.length_c   1.000
_cell.angle_alpha   90.00
_cell.angle_beta   90.00
_cell.angle_gamma   90.00
#
_symmetry.space_group_name_H-M   'P 1'
#
loop_
_entity.id
_entity.type
_entity.pdbx_description
1 polymer ?
#
loop_
_entity_poly.entity_id
_entity_poly.type
_entity_poly.pdbx_seq_one_letter_code
_entity_poly.pdbx_strand_id
1 'polypeptide(L)'
;KVNCDLLISLHLDSSSSTNAHGIASYYYGNATHEIHSVVGERFALLAQREICARTDLLNCRTHGKSWEILRLTKAPSVRIDLGYLSNEGDAQRLARSTFRQSLAEALVVAVQRLYLAAEEDALTGTLRIEDLKRAGLRK
;
A
#
# COMPACT_ATOMS: atom_id res chain seq x y z
N LYS A 1 -15.12 14.84 -12.74
CA LYS A 1 -15.48 13.95 -11.63
C LYS A 1 -15.28 12.50 -12.09
N VAL A 2 -14.36 11.77 -11.46
CA VAL A 2 -14.05 10.38 -11.81
C VAL A 2 -14.77 9.46 -10.83
N ASN A 3 -15.51 8.47 -11.34
CA ASN A 3 -15.99 7.37 -10.51
C ASN A 3 -14.87 6.33 -10.40
N CYS A 4 -14.45 6.06 -9.17
CA CYS A 4 -13.44 5.03 -8.90
C CYS A 4 -13.89 4.16 -7.73
N ASP A 5 -13.42 2.92 -7.73
CA ASP A 5 -13.70 1.95 -6.67
C ASP A 5 -12.65 2.00 -5.56
N LEU A 6 -11.48 2.54 -5.86
CA LEU A 6 -10.36 2.68 -4.94
C LEU A 6 -9.47 3.85 -5.40
N LEU A 7 -9.08 4.72 -4.47
CA LEU A 7 -8.09 5.75 -4.69
C LEU A 7 -6.78 5.36 -4.00
N ILE A 8 -5.70 5.30 -4.77
CA ILE A 8 -4.36 5.07 -4.25
C ILE A 8 -3.54 6.34 -4.50
N SER A 9 -3.10 6.98 -3.42
CA SER A 9 -2.26 8.18 -3.48
C SER A 9 -0.82 7.79 -3.11
N LEU A 10 0.10 7.91 -4.07
CA LEU A 10 1.50 7.55 -3.88
C LEU A 10 2.32 8.80 -3.57
N HIS A 11 3.11 8.71 -2.50
CA HIS A 11 3.95 9.80 -2.03
C HIS A 11 5.36 9.32 -1.73
N LEU A 12 6.30 10.24 -1.81
CA LEU A 12 7.64 10.11 -1.25
C LEU A 12 7.75 11.11 -0.11
N ASP A 13 8.26 10.67 1.03
CA ASP A 13 8.33 11.48 2.23
C ASP A 13 9.68 12.19 2.37
N SER A 14 9.74 13.12 3.27
CA SER A 14 10.95 13.83 3.65
C SER A 14 10.89 14.16 5.14
N SER A 15 12.04 14.11 5.79
CA SER A 15 12.16 14.43 7.20
C SER A 15 13.42 15.28 7.44
N SER A 16 13.38 16.11 8.47
CA SER A 16 14.58 16.78 8.97
C SER A 16 15.62 15.81 9.54
N SER A 17 15.17 14.63 9.98
CA SER A 17 16.06 13.53 10.34
C SER A 17 16.39 12.69 9.10
N THR A 18 17.66 12.63 8.71
CA THR A 18 18.12 11.78 7.60
C THR A 18 18.08 10.28 7.94
N ASN A 19 17.86 9.92 9.19
CA ASN A 19 17.69 8.54 9.65
C ASN A 19 16.26 8.02 9.46
N ALA A 20 15.28 8.89 9.28
CA ALA A 20 13.91 8.47 8.97
C ALA A 20 13.87 7.78 7.61
N HIS A 21 13.36 6.54 7.55
CA HIS A 21 13.30 5.74 6.34
C HIS A 21 12.19 4.70 6.42
N GLY A 22 11.85 4.10 5.28
CA GLY A 22 10.90 3.01 5.20
C GLY A 22 9.56 3.39 4.56
N ILE A 23 8.67 2.42 4.52
CA ILE A 23 7.35 2.51 3.91
C ILE A 23 6.26 2.48 4.97
N ALA A 24 5.26 3.34 4.80
CA ALA A 24 4.03 3.33 5.59
C ALA A 24 2.80 3.52 4.71
N SER A 25 1.71 2.88 5.07
CA SER A 25 0.42 3.01 4.39
C SER A 25 -0.62 3.56 5.35
N TYR A 26 -1.44 4.47 4.86
CA TYR A 26 -2.42 5.20 5.65
C TYR A 26 -3.82 5.04 5.07
N TYR A 27 -4.78 4.75 5.94
CA TYR A 27 -6.20 4.66 5.60
C TYR A 27 -7.01 5.59 6.51
N TYR A 28 -8.26 5.86 6.13
CA TYR A 28 -9.13 6.66 6.99
C TYR A 28 -9.46 5.90 8.27
N GLY A 29 -9.13 6.47 9.39
CA GLY A 29 -9.47 5.95 10.69
C GLY A 29 -9.34 7.01 11.76
N ASN A 30 -10.28 7.01 12.69
CA ASN A 30 -10.28 7.88 13.87
C ASN A 30 -10.27 7.01 15.12
N ALA A 31 -9.14 6.98 15.78
CA ALA A 31 -8.95 6.19 17.01
C ALA A 31 -9.92 6.59 18.15
N THR A 32 -10.40 7.85 18.15
CA THR A 32 -11.28 8.37 19.20
C THR A 32 -12.73 7.88 19.06
N HIS A 33 -13.15 7.53 17.83
CA HIS A 33 -14.54 7.19 17.53
C HIS A 33 -14.74 5.80 16.97
N GLU A 34 -13.67 5.00 16.92
CA GLU A 34 -13.66 3.65 16.34
C GLU A 34 -14.20 3.56 14.90
N ILE A 35 -14.27 4.71 14.22
CA ILE A 35 -14.72 4.80 12.83
C ILE A 35 -13.51 4.68 11.92
N HIS A 36 -13.56 3.73 10.99
CA HIS A 36 -12.52 3.58 9.99
C HIS A 36 -13.07 2.99 8.68
N SER A 37 -12.31 3.20 7.61
CA SER A 37 -12.59 2.56 6.32
C SER A 37 -12.14 1.11 6.36
N VAL A 38 -13.07 0.18 6.37
CA VAL A 38 -12.77 -1.27 6.38
C VAL A 38 -12.03 -1.68 5.11
N VAL A 39 -12.48 -1.23 3.96
CA VAL A 39 -11.82 -1.53 2.67
C VAL A 39 -10.47 -0.84 2.56
N GLY A 40 -10.38 0.43 3.00
CA GLY A 40 -9.12 1.17 3.03
C GLY A 40 -8.09 0.50 3.92
N GLU A 41 -8.46 0.07 5.11
CA GLU A 41 -7.58 -0.68 6.02
C GLU A 41 -7.11 -1.98 5.39
N ARG A 42 -8.02 -2.78 4.84
CA ARG A 42 -7.68 -4.04 4.18
C ARG A 42 -6.69 -3.84 3.04
N PHE A 43 -6.94 -2.85 2.18
CA PHE A 43 -6.01 -2.56 1.09
C PHE A 43 -4.65 -2.06 1.59
N ALA A 44 -4.63 -1.19 2.60
CA ALA A 44 -3.38 -0.71 3.20
C ALA A 44 -2.53 -1.86 3.75
N LEU A 45 -3.16 -2.82 4.44
CA LEU A 45 -2.48 -4.02 4.93
C LEU A 45 -1.92 -4.89 3.80
N LEU A 46 -2.71 -5.11 2.75
CA LEU A 46 -2.27 -5.86 1.57
C LEU A 46 -1.11 -5.18 0.86
N ALA A 47 -1.21 -3.88 0.60
CA ALA A 47 -0.15 -3.11 -0.06
C ALA A 47 1.14 -3.11 0.77
N GLN A 48 1.04 -2.86 2.06
CA GLN A 48 2.19 -2.89 2.96
C GLN A 48 2.88 -4.24 2.94
N ARG A 49 2.12 -5.31 3.06
CA ARG A 49 2.64 -6.68 3.04
C ARG A 49 3.31 -7.02 1.71
N GLU A 50 2.68 -6.72 0.58
CA GLU A 50 3.22 -7.04 -0.73
C GLU A 50 4.49 -6.25 -1.06
N ILE A 51 4.55 -4.99 -0.66
CA ILE A 51 5.75 -4.17 -0.83
C ILE A 51 6.89 -4.68 0.04
N CYS A 52 6.64 -4.97 1.31
CA CYS A 52 7.66 -5.48 2.23
C CYS A 52 8.15 -6.88 1.84
N ALA A 53 7.31 -7.68 1.18
CA ALA A 53 7.72 -9.00 0.69
C ALA A 53 8.66 -8.95 -0.52
N ARG A 54 8.66 -7.84 -1.28
CA ARG A 54 9.42 -7.68 -2.52
C ARG A 54 10.59 -6.71 -2.41
N THR A 55 10.68 -5.99 -1.31
CA THR A 55 11.69 -4.96 -1.10
C THR A 55 12.32 -5.09 0.27
N ASP A 56 13.44 -4.44 0.46
CA ASP A 56 14.13 -4.32 1.75
C ASP A 56 13.82 -3.00 2.48
N LEU A 57 12.74 -2.31 2.09
CA LEU A 57 12.26 -1.14 2.81
C LEU A 57 11.88 -1.50 4.25
N LEU A 58 12.23 -0.65 5.20
CA LEU A 58 11.79 -0.80 6.57
C LEU A 58 10.26 -0.73 6.63
N ASN A 59 9.65 -1.70 7.28
CA ASN A 59 8.22 -1.75 7.45
C ASN A 59 7.77 -0.81 8.58
N CYS A 60 7.28 0.37 8.21
CA CYS A 60 6.72 1.34 9.14
C CYS A 60 5.21 1.13 9.39
N ARG A 61 4.66 0.02 8.91
CA ARG A 61 3.28 -0.46 9.17
C ARG A 61 2.17 0.39 8.57
N THR A 62 0.95 0.09 8.95
CA THR A 62 -0.26 0.79 8.52
C THR A 62 -0.83 1.62 9.66
N HIS A 63 -1.43 2.76 9.33
CA HIS A 63 -1.94 3.70 10.32
C HIS A 63 -3.28 4.30 9.87
N GLY A 64 -4.22 4.39 10.81
CA GLY A 64 -5.45 5.17 10.62
C GLY A 64 -5.18 6.66 10.81
N LYS A 65 -5.64 7.47 9.86
CA LYS A 65 -5.53 8.94 9.88
C LYS A 65 -6.82 9.59 9.41
N SER A 66 -7.10 10.78 9.92
CA SER A 66 -8.26 11.58 9.52
C SER A 66 -7.91 12.68 8.52
N TRP A 67 -6.87 12.50 7.74
CA TRP A 67 -6.43 13.47 6.73
C TRP A 67 -7.51 13.72 5.68
N GLU A 68 -7.54 14.93 5.17
CA GLU A 68 -8.57 15.38 4.22
C GLU A 68 -8.73 14.48 3.00
N ILE A 69 -7.61 14.09 2.38
CA ILE A 69 -7.64 13.22 1.21
C ILE A 69 -8.29 11.86 1.51
N LEU A 70 -8.13 11.35 2.73
CA LEU A 70 -8.72 10.08 3.15
C LEU A 70 -10.19 10.26 3.57
N ARG A 71 -10.50 11.38 4.19
CA ARG A 71 -11.83 11.65 4.77
C ARG A 71 -12.85 12.10 3.73
N LEU A 72 -12.46 12.96 2.79
CA LEU A 72 -13.37 13.59 1.83
C LEU A 72 -13.55 12.79 0.53
N THR A 73 -12.72 11.80 0.29
CA THR A 73 -12.86 10.92 -0.87
C THR A 73 -13.99 9.92 -0.62
N LYS A 74 -14.95 9.86 -1.52
CA LYS A 74 -16.10 8.95 -1.41
C LYS A 74 -15.73 7.48 -1.57
N ALA A 75 -14.79 7.18 -2.47
CA ALA A 75 -14.24 5.84 -2.62
C ALA A 75 -13.30 5.52 -1.46
N PRO A 76 -13.12 4.24 -1.12
CA PRO A 76 -12.02 3.84 -0.25
C PRO A 76 -10.71 4.43 -0.75
N SER A 77 -9.94 5.07 0.12
CA SER A 77 -8.69 5.72 -0.25
C SER A 77 -7.56 5.34 0.69
N VAL A 78 -6.37 5.17 0.11
CA VAL A 78 -5.15 4.84 0.83
C VAL A 78 -4.04 5.73 0.32
N ARG A 79 -3.29 6.34 1.24
CA ARG A 79 -2.03 7.00 0.94
C ARG A 79 -0.88 6.06 1.29
N ILE A 80 0.07 5.92 0.39
CA ILE A 80 1.26 5.11 0.60
C ILE A 80 2.49 6.00 0.45
N ASP A 81 3.25 6.13 1.52
CA ASP A 81 4.54 6.79 1.53
C ASP A 81 5.63 5.75 1.27
N LEU A 82 6.19 5.77 0.05
CA LEU A 82 7.04 4.72 -0.51
C LEU A 82 8.52 4.84 -0.11
N GLY A 83 8.82 5.62 0.88
CA GLY A 83 10.16 5.88 1.36
C GLY A 83 10.45 7.36 1.53
N TYR A 84 11.65 7.66 2.03
CA TYR A 84 12.09 9.02 2.34
C TYR A 84 13.18 9.48 1.37
N LEU A 85 12.94 10.54 0.63
CA LEU A 85 13.95 11.16 -0.22
C LEU A 85 15.11 11.76 0.60
N SER A 86 14.86 12.12 1.84
CA SER A 86 15.86 12.63 2.79
C SER A 86 16.80 11.55 3.35
N ASN A 87 16.46 10.27 3.17
CA ASN A 87 17.31 9.16 3.55
C ASN A 87 18.07 8.63 2.35
N GLU A 88 19.40 8.52 2.46
CA GLU A 88 20.26 8.11 1.35
C GLU A 88 19.90 6.71 0.83
N GLY A 89 19.66 5.75 1.71
CA GLY A 89 19.32 4.38 1.33
C GLY A 89 18.01 4.31 0.56
N ASP A 90 16.95 4.95 1.06
CA ASP A 90 15.66 5.01 0.37
C ASP A 90 15.77 5.76 -0.96
N ALA A 91 16.47 6.88 -0.99
CA ALA A 91 16.66 7.66 -2.21
C ALA A 91 17.39 6.86 -3.30
N GLN A 92 18.44 6.10 -2.93
CA GLN A 92 19.15 5.22 -3.86
C GLN A 92 18.25 4.09 -4.40
N ARG A 93 17.44 3.47 -3.54
CA ARG A 93 16.46 2.45 -3.96
C ARG A 93 15.46 3.03 -4.96
N LEU A 94 14.87 4.16 -4.63
CA LEU A 94 13.84 4.82 -5.46
C LEU A 94 14.39 5.33 -6.80
N ALA A 95 15.69 5.61 -6.90
CA ALA A 95 16.34 6.01 -8.14
C ALA A 95 16.45 4.86 -9.15
N ARG A 96 16.40 3.60 -8.71
CA ARG A 96 16.52 2.43 -9.59
C ARG A 96 15.17 2.07 -10.21
N SER A 97 15.13 1.95 -11.53
CA SER A 97 13.90 1.58 -12.25
C SER A 97 13.40 0.17 -11.87
N THR A 98 14.31 -0.77 -11.65
CA THR A 98 13.97 -2.14 -11.22
C THR A 98 13.28 -2.16 -9.85
N PHE A 99 13.71 -1.30 -8.93
CA PHE A 99 13.08 -1.16 -7.63
C PHE A 99 11.66 -0.57 -7.76
N ARG A 100 11.49 0.48 -8.55
CA ARG A 100 10.16 1.05 -8.82
C ARG A 100 9.23 0.05 -9.49
N GLN A 101 9.76 -0.80 -10.37
CA GLN A 101 8.99 -1.90 -10.97
C GLN A 101 8.49 -2.89 -9.92
N SER A 102 9.32 -3.26 -8.95
CA SER A 102 8.92 -4.12 -7.84
C SER A 102 7.80 -3.50 -6.98
N LEU A 103 7.86 -2.19 -6.76
CA LEU A 103 6.78 -1.46 -6.08
C LEU A 103 5.47 -1.51 -6.88
N ALA A 104 5.54 -1.29 -8.17
CA ALA A 104 4.37 -1.35 -9.05
C ALA A 104 3.73 -2.75 -9.06
N GLU A 105 4.53 -3.80 -9.16
CA GLU A 105 4.06 -5.19 -9.09
C GLU A 105 3.40 -5.50 -7.74
N ALA A 106 3.98 -5.02 -6.64
CA ALA A 106 3.38 -5.18 -5.31
C ALA A 106 1.98 -4.57 -5.24
N LEU A 107 1.82 -3.37 -5.79
CA LEU A 107 0.52 -2.68 -5.81
C LEU A 107 -0.49 -3.40 -6.69
N VAL A 108 -0.10 -3.90 -7.85
CA VAL A 108 -0.98 -4.69 -8.72
C VAL A 108 -1.47 -5.94 -7.99
N VAL A 109 -0.57 -6.67 -7.34
CA VAL A 109 -0.96 -7.87 -6.57
C VAL A 109 -1.86 -7.50 -5.41
N ALA A 110 -1.59 -6.41 -4.70
CA ALA A 110 -2.44 -5.95 -3.60
C ALA A 110 -3.86 -5.63 -4.06
N VAL A 111 -4.01 -4.93 -5.19
CA VAL A 111 -5.33 -4.65 -5.79
C VAL A 111 -6.06 -5.96 -6.14
N GLN A 112 -5.38 -6.88 -6.78
CA GLN A 112 -5.97 -8.18 -7.16
C GLN A 112 -6.41 -8.97 -5.93
N ARG A 113 -5.59 -9.01 -4.88
CA ARG A 113 -5.92 -9.69 -3.62
C ARG A 113 -7.09 -9.05 -2.89
N LEU A 114 -7.31 -7.76 -3.03
CA LEU A 114 -8.46 -7.08 -2.44
C LEU A 114 -9.79 -7.68 -2.92
N TYR A 115 -9.83 -8.18 -4.15
CA TYR A 115 -11.01 -8.77 -4.78
C TYR A 115 -11.09 -10.30 -4.65
N LEU A 116 -10.14 -10.92 -3.96
CA LEU A 116 -10.21 -12.35 -3.65
C LEU A 116 -11.06 -12.61 -2.40
N ALA A 117 -11.78 -13.72 -2.39
CA ALA A 117 -12.38 -14.21 -1.16
C ALA A 117 -11.29 -14.59 -0.15
N ALA A 118 -11.55 -14.39 1.13
CA ALA A 118 -10.54 -14.62 2.18
C ALA A 118 -10.01 -16.06 2.18
N GLU A 119 -10.83 -17.04 1.87
CA GLU A 119 -10.50 -18.44 1.77
C GLU A 119 -9.62 -18.79 0.55
N GLU A 120 -9.62 -17.94 -0.47
CA GLU A 120 -8.79 -18.08 -1.67
C GLU A 120 -7.47 -17.31 -1.56
N ASP A 121 -7.36 -16.45 -0.56
CA ASP A 121 -6.16 -15.64 -0.33
C ASP A 121 -5.13 -16.44 0.47
N ALA A 122 -4.00 -16.73 -0.15
CA ALA A 122 -2.90 -17.40 0.52
C ALA A 122 -2.35 -16.53 1.66
N LEU A 123 -2.28 -17.11 2.85
CA LEU A 123 -1.80 -16.41 4.05
C LEU A 123 -0.30 -16.09 4.04
N THR A 124 0.44 -16.68 3.11
CA THR A 124 1.90 -16.59 3.10
C THR A 124 2.47 -16.25 1.74
N GLY A 125 3.59 -15.55 1.76
CA GLY A 125 4.46 -15.37 0.63
C GLY A 125 3.98 -14.41 -0.43
N THR A 126 4.72 -14.43 -1.51
CA THR A 126 4.49 -13.64 -2.71
C THR A 126 3.54 -14.39 -3.62
N LEU A 127 2.36 -13.86 -3.83
CA LEU A 127 1.50 -14.35 -4.91
C LEU A 127 2.06 -13.90 -6.25
N ARG A 128 2.13 -14.83 -7.19
CA ARG A 128 2.45 -14.53 -8.58
C ARG A 128 1.15 -14.22 -9.33
N ILE A 129 1.26 -13.47 -10.41
CA ILE A 129 0.09 -13.18 -11.28
C ILE A 129 -0.54 -14.47 -11.79
N GLU A 130 0.27 -15.50 -12.06
CA GLU A 130 -0.20 -16.83 -12.48
C GLU A 130 -1.04 -17.53 -11.42
N ASP A 131 -0.69 -17.35 -10.14
CA ASP A 131 -1.44 -17.95 -9.03
C ASP A 131 -2.81 -17.27 -8.88
N LEU A 132 -2.87 -15.97 -9.10
CA LEU A 132 -4.12 -15.20 -9.10
C LEU A 132 -5.05 -15.64 -10.24
N LYS A 133 -4.50 -15.94 -11.42
CA LYS A 133 -5.27 -16.49 -12.54
C LYS A 133 -5.86 -17.86 -12.23
N ARG A 134 -5.12 -18.72 -11.50
CA ARG A 134 -5.61 -20.03 -11.07
C ARG A 134 -6.70 -19.94 -10.03
N ALA A 135 -6.65 -18.97 -9.13
CA ALA A 135 -7.65 -18.74 -8.09
C ALA A 135 -8.99 -18.20 -8.60
N GLY A 136 -9.17 -18.11 -9.92
CA GLY A 136 -10.46 -17.79 -10.52
C GLY A 136 -10.75 -16.31 -10.72
N LEU A 137 -9.78 -15.43 -10.56
CA LEU A 137 -9.88 -14.07 -11.10
C LEU A 137 -9.82 -14.15 -12.63
N ARG A 138 -10.76 -14.91 -13.17
CA ARG A 138 -10.99 -14.97 -14.59
C ARG A 138 -11.67 -13.68 -15.03
N LYS A 139 -10.87 -12.81 -15.54
CA LYS A 139 -11.26 -12.11 -16.77
C LYS A 139 -10.03 -11.72 -17.51
#